data_f004b39fbc2abba56c36dd37644b1697
#
_entry.id   f004b39fbc2abba56c36dd37644b1697
#
_cell.length_a   1.000
_cell.length_b   1.000
_cell.length_c   1.000
_cell.angle_alpha   90.00
_cell.angle_beta   90.00
_cell.angle_gamma   90.00
#
_symmetry.space_group_name_H-M   'P 1'
#
loop_
_entity.id
_entity.type
_entity.pdbx_description
1 polymer ?
#
loop_
_entity_poly.entity_id
_entity_poly.type
_entity_poly.pdbx_seq_one_letter_code
_entity_poly.pdbx_strand_id
1 'polypeptide(L)'
;CIHNMRETVSLKKQYEIIDNSLRYRIHHLLPKLMEECGIDLWVILCREYNEDPVFRTMIPSLCLTARRLSCLVFVNGKDGFGAYNFGRPDERLAKIYTQGYTDTKKDQMKELAAFIREQNPAKIAVNTSKLSGICDGLSKELYDQLYEALEETDREKLCSAYPLATRWIEARTEEELSRYRTVYALAMNICEEAFSRKVITPGVTTTTEVEEWIAQEINRLGLTCWFSPHVDIQRKGMPGVGSCGDIIQHGDLLHYDVG
;
A
#
# COMPACT_ATOMS: atom_id res chain seq x y z
N CYS A 1 -6.32 19.47 24.01
CA CYS A 1 -7.47 19.50 23.09
C CYS A 1 -7.48 18.40 22.01
N ILE A 2 -6.84 17.25 22.25
CA ILE A 2 -6.82 16.11 21.31
C ILE A 2 -8.09 15.24 21.47
N HIS A 3 -8.78 15.34 22.59
CA HIS A 3 -9.92 14.48 22.97
C HIS A 3 -11.23 14.73 22.19
N ASN A 4 -11.29 15.66 21.25
CA ASN A 4 -12.56 15.99 20.53
C ASN A 4 -12.50 15.77 19.01
N MET A 5 -11.48 15.10 18.47
CA MET A 5 -11.49 14.76 17.05
C MET A 5 -12.32 13.48 16.83
N ARG A 6 -13.60 13.65 16.49
CA ARG A 6 -14.55 12.57 16.19
C ARG A 6 -14.91 12.45 14.72
N GLU A 7 -14.30 13.26 13.86
CA GLU A 7 -14.63 13.30 12.44
C GLU A 7 -13.36 13.34 11.59
N THR A 8 -13.36 12.58 10.51
CA THR A 8 -12.37 12.70 9.45
C THR A 8 -12.75 13.82 8.50
N VAL A 9 -11.78 14.28 7.71
CA VAL A 9 -12.05 15.23 6.62
C VAL A 9 -12.90 14.58 5.53
N SER A 10 -13.59 15.41 4.72
CA SER A 10 -14.42 14.92 3.61
C SER A 10 -13.63 14.02 2.66
N LEU A 11 -14.30 13.11 1.97
CA LEU A 11 -13.70 12.20 1.00
C LEU A 11 -12.92 12.96 -0.09
N LYS A 12 -13.47 14.07 -0.58
CA LYS A 12 -12.78 14.95 -1.53
C LYS A 12 -11.45 15.43 -0.97
N LYS A 13 -11.42 15.85 0.30
CA LYS A 13 -10.20 16.33 0.95
C LYS A 13 -9.20 15.20 1.20
N GLN A 14 -9.68 14.01 1.54
CA GLN A 14 -8.82 12.82 1.65
C GLN A 14 -8.12 12.53 0.32
N TYR A 15 -8.85 12.54 -0.80
CA TYR A 15 -8.27 12.33 -2.14
C TYR A 15 -7.23 13.38 -2.50
N GLU A 16 -7.50 14.67 -2.22
CA GLU A 16 -6.51 15.73 -2.45
C GLU A 16 -5.22 15.49 -1.66
N ILE A 17 -5.34 15.08 -0.40
CA ILE A 17 -4.19 14.79 0.48
C ILE A 17 -3.38 13.61 -0.07
N ILE A 18 -4.05 12.51 -0.38
CA ILE A 18 -3.42 11.28 -0.89
C ILE A 18 -2.72 11.55 -2.22
N ASP A 19 -3.38 12.23 -3.16
CA ASP A 19 -2.83 12.48 -4.50
C ASP A 19 -1.65 13.46 -4.46
N ASN A 20 -1.70 14.47 -3.58
CA ASN A 20 -0.58 15.40 -3.37
C ASN A 20 0.61 14.69 -2.72
N SER A 21 0.36 13.86 -1.70
CA SER A 21 1.38 13.03 -1.06
C SER A 21 2.01 12.08 -2.07
N LEU A 22 1.20 11.39 -2.86
CA LEU A 22 1.69 10.47 -3.89
C LEU A 22 2.59 11.19 -4.90
N ARG A 23 2.17 12.36 -5.41
CA ARG A 23 3.00 13.15 -6.34
C ARG A 23 4.35 13.52 -5.73
N TYR A 24 4.34 13.97 -4.47
CA TYR A 24 5.57 14.31 -3.75
C TYR A 24 6.46 13.08 -3.57
N ARG A 25 5.89 11.95 -3.14
CA ARG A 25 6.62 10.70 -2.94
C ARG A 25 7.27 10.21 -4.23
N ILE A 26 6.55 10.22 -5.35
CA ILE A 26 7.06 9.78 -6.66
C ILE A 26 8.21 10.67 -7.11
N HIS A 27 8.08 12.00 -7.03
CA HIS A 27 9.06 12.90 -7.64
C HIS A 27 10.19 13.38 -6.72
N HIS A 28 10.04 13.21 -5.39
CA HIS A 28 11.04 13.69 -4.42
C HIS A 28 11.57 12.62 -3.49
N LEU A 29 10.77 11.62 -3.12
CA LEU A 29 11.21 10.53 -2.26
C LEU A 29 11.80 9.36 -3.07
N LEU A 30 11.08 8.88 -4.08
CA LEU A 30 11.46 7.69 -4.84
C LEU A 30 12.85 7.79 -5.50
N PRO A 31 13.26 8.91 -6.13
CA PRO A 31 14.62 9.00 -6.68
C PRO A 31 15.71 8.75 -5.65
N LYS A 32 15.54 9.26 -4.42
CA LYS A 32 16.48 9.04 -3.32
C LYS A 32 16.54 7.58 -2.89
N LEU A 33 15.36 6.94 -2.78
CA LEU A 33 15.28 5.53 -2.43
C LEU A 33 15.89 4.63 -3.52
N MET A 34 15.69 4.97 -4.80
CA MET A 34 16.33 4.25 -5.90
C MET A 34 17.86 4.36 -5.85
N GLU A 35 18.39 5.55 -5.56
CA GLU A 35 19.82 5.76 -5.36
C GLU A 35 20.37 4.97 -4.17
N GLU A 36 19.71 5.06 -3.00
CA GLU A 36 20.08 4.31 -1.78
C GLU A 36 20.11 2.79 -2.02
N CYS A 37 19.16 2.25 -2.81
CA CYS A 37 19.07 0.83 -3.11
C CYS A 37 19.94 0.40 -4.32
N GLY A 38 20.57 1.34 -5.02
CA GLY A 38 21.36 1.07 -6.21
C GLY A 38 20.54 0.45 -7.34
N ILE A 39 19.27 0.90 -7.52
CA ILE A 39 18.35 0.48 -8.58
C ILE A 39 18.10 1.67 -9.49
N ASP A 40 18.44 1.52 -10.75
CA ASP A 40 18.33 2.57 -11.76
C ASP A 40 17.09 2.43 -12.66
N LEU A 41 16.46 1.26 -12.69
CA LEU A 41 15.17 1.06 -13.36
C LEU A 41 14.28 0.10 -12.57
N TRP A 42 13.03 0.50 -12.34
CA TRP A 42 12.02 -0.32 -11.64
C TRP A 42 10.76 -0.46 -12.49
N VAL A 43 10.34 -1.69 -12.75
CA VAL A 43 9.13 -2.01 -13.53
C VAL A 43 8.11 -2.64 -12.60
N ILE A 44 6.89 -2.09 -12.61
CA ILE A 44 5.74 -2.64 -11.88
C ILE A 44 4.67 -3.03 -12.91
N LEU A 45 4.40 -4.32 -13.01
CA LEU A 45 3.43 -4.91 -13.93
C LEU A 45 2.33 -5.61 -13.16
N CYS A 46 1.08 -5.34 -13.50
CA CYS A 46 -0.06 -6.08 -12.96
C CYS A 46 -1.29 -5.98 -13.86
N ARG A 47 -2.33 -6.73 -13.51
CA ARG A 47 -3.61 -6.77 -14.19
C ARG A 47 -4.75 -6.55 -13.22
N GLU A 48 -5.92 -6.16 -13.75
CA GLU A 48 -7.19 -6.14 -13.01
C GLU A 48 -7.46 -7.51 -12.37
N TYR A 49 -7.98 -7.51 -11.15
CA TYR A 49 -8.21 -8.69 -10.28
C TYR A 49 -6.95 -9.38 -9.75
N ASN A 50 -5.77 -8.94 -10.15
CA ASN A 50 -4.49 -9.41 -9.63
C ASN A 50 -3.49 -8.24 -9.56
N GLU A 51 -3.91 -7.18 -8.87
CA GLU A 51 -3.11 -5.99 -8.70
C GLU A 51 -1.93 -6.26 -7.77
N ASP A 52 -0.77 -5.79 -8.19
CA ASP A 52 0.42 -5.74 -7.35
C ASP A 52 0.16 -4.83 -6.13
N PRO A 53 0.43 -5.27 -4.89
CA PRO A 53 0.20 -4.46 -3.70
C PRO A 53 0.97 -3.13 -3.72
N VAL A 54 2.18 -3.10 -4.28
CA VAL A 54 2.97 -1.87 -4.42
C VAL A 54 2.34 -0.94 -5.45
N PHE A 55 1.86 -1.47 -6.58
CA PHE A 55 1.14 -0.70 -7.59
C PHE A 55 -0.03 0.08 -6.97
N ARG A 56 -0.81 -0.55 -6.08
CA ARG A 56 -1.94 0.10 -5.40
C ARG A 56 -1.52 1.33 -4.59
N THR A 57 -0.28 1.39 -4.12
CA THR A 57 0.26 2.54 -3.40
C THR A 57 0.78 3.65 -4.30
N MET A 58 0.81 3.42 -5.62
CA MET A 58 1.41 4.32 -6.61
C MET A 58 0.40 4.90 -7.61
N ILE A 59 -0.87 4.65 -7.41
CA ILE A 59 -1.94 5.16 -8.27
C ILE A 59 -2.78 6.22 -7.53
N PRO A 60 -3.34 7.21 -8.26
CA PRO A 60 -4.22 8.21 -7.69
C PRO A 60 -5.46 7.60 -7.01
N SER A 61 -6.00 8.30 -6.02
CA SER A 61 -7.13 7.85 -5.18
C SER A 61 -8.35 7.36 -5.98
N LEU A 62 -8.64 7.97 -7.13
CA LEU A 62 -9.76 7.58 -7.99
C LEU A 62 -9.43 6.47 -9.00
N CYS A 63 -8.20 5.98 -9.02
CA CYS A 63 -7.79 4.79 -9.76
C CYS A 63 -7.96 3.56 -8.87
N LEU A 64 -9.13 2.94 -8.87
CA LEU A 64 -9.46 1.86 -7.93
C LEU A 64 -8.89 0.50 -8.34
N THR A 65 -8.56 0.33 -9.62
CA THR A 65 -8.13 -0.96 -10.18
C THR A 65 -7.00 -0.77 -11.18
N ALA A 66 -6.23 -1.82 -11.42
CA ALA A 66 -5.42 -1.93 -12.62
C ALA A 66 -6.31 -2.09 -13.86
N ARG A 67 -5.69 -2.00 -15.03
CA ARG A 67 -6.30 -2.32 -16.32
C ARG A 67 -5.85 -3.74 -16.74
N ARG A 68 -6.19 -4.16 -17.96
CA ARG A 68 -5.83 -5.49 -18.50
C ARG A 68 -4.33 -5.75 -18.46
N LEU A 69 -3.53 -4.69 -18.70
CA LEU A 69 -2.13 -4.62 -18.37
C LEU A 69 -1.82 -3.19 -17.93
N SER A 70 -1.56 -3.02 -16.66
CA SER A 70 -1.02 -1.79 -16.09
C SER A 70 0.49 -1.94 -15.91
N CYS A 71 1.21 -0.90 -16.25
CA CYS A 71 2.65 -0.88 -16.15
C CYS A 71 3.12 0.52 -15.73
N LEU A 72 3.84 0.58 -14.62
CA LEU A 72 4.56 1.78 -14.20
C LEU A 72 6.06 1.51 -14.30
N VAL A 73 6.79 2.48 -14.81
CA VAL A 73 8.26 2.39 -14.97
C VAL A 73 8.89 3.62 -14.35
N PHE A 74 9.88 3.39 -13.51
CA PHE A 74 10.70 4.43 -12.90
C PHE A 74 12.13 4.27 -13.36
N VAL A 75 12.72 5.37 -13.80
CA VAL A 75 14.11 5.44 -14.23
C VAL A 75 14.83 6.48 -13.40
N ASN A 76 15.99 6.15 -12.85
CA ASN A 76 16.88 7.06 -12.16
C ASN A 76 18.29 6.91 -12.74
N GLY A 77 18.47 7.42 -13.94
CA GLY A 77 19.67 7.25 -14.74
C GLY A 77 20.47 8.55 -14.88
N LYS A 78 21.38 8.57 -15.85
CA LYS A 78 22.27 9.71 -16.13
C LYS A 78 21.55 11.00 -16.49
N ASP A 79 20.38 10.88 -17.12
CA ASP A 79 19.56 12.01 -17.56
C ASP A 79 18.56 12.48 -16.49
N GLY A 80 18.65 11.91 -15.29
CA GLY A 80 17.80 12.23 -14.15
C GLY A 80 16.70 11.20 -13.90
N PHE A 81 15.73 11.61 -13.07
CA PHE A 81 14.60 10.75 -12.68
C PHE A 81 13.43 10.93 -13.65
N GLY A 82 12.80 9.81 -14.02
CA GLY A 82 11.56 9.76 -14.78
C GLY A 82 10.57 8.74 -14.23
N ALA A 83 9.29 9.10 -14.23
CA ALA A 83 8.18 8.22 -13.84
C ALA A 83 7.20 8.10 -15.02
N TYR A 84 6.97 6.89 -15.49
CA TYR A 84 6.24 6.63 -16.72
C TYR A 84 5.06 5.69 -16.54
N ASN A 85 3.97 6.01 -17.25
CA ASN A 85 2.87 5.06 -17.45
C ASN A 85 3.09 4.34 -18.80
N PHE A 86 3.38 3.05 -18.75
CA PHE A 86 3.40 2.14 -19.92
C PHE A 86 2.09 1.35 -20.07
N GLY A 87 1.07 1.69 -19.28
CA GLY A 87 -0.31 1.26 -19.49
C GLY A 87 -1.06 2.14 -20.49
N ARG A 88 -2.34 1.87 -20.67
CA ARG A 88 -3.20 2.74 -21.47
C ARG A 88 -3.23 4.16 -20.89
N PRO A 89 -3.34 5.18 -21.75
CA PRO A 89 -3.48 6.56 -21.30
C PRO A 89 -4.67 6.72 -20.33
N ASP A 90 -4.43 7.45 -19.25
CA ASP A 90 -5.44 7.81 -18.25
C ASP A 90 -5.15 9.22 -17.73
N GLU A 91 -6.16 10.10 -17.74
CA GLU A 91 -6.01 11.51 -17.36
C GLU A 91 -5.58 11.69 -15.90
N ARG A 92 -5.94 10.75 -15.02
CA ARG A 92 -5.57 10.79 -13.60
C ARG A 92 -4.10 10.43 -13.42
N LEU A 93 -3.64 9.39 -14.10
CA LEU A 93 -2.22 9.01 -14.11
C LEU A 93 -1.35 10.09 -14.76
N ALA A 94 -1.84 10.77 -15.80
CA ALA A 94 -1.10 11.83 -16.49
C ALA A 94 -0.75 13.04 -15.61
N LYS A 95 -1.38 13.18 -14.43
CA LYS A 95 -1.03 14.20 -13.44
C LYS A 95 0.25 13.90 -12.67
N ILE A 96 0.72 12.66 -12.72
CA ILE A 96 1.88 12.16 -11.96
C ILE A 96 2.92 11.57 -12.90
N TYR A 97 2.49 10.86 -13.94
CA TYR A 97 3.32 10.05 -14.82
C TYR A 97 3.37 10.62 -16.25
N THR A 98 4.53 10.53 -16.86
CA THR A 98 4.68 10.73 -18.30
C THR A 98 4.16 9.50 -19.05
N GLN A 99 3.39 9.70 -20.12
CA GLN A 99 2.90 8.60 -20.95
C GLN A 99 4.04 8.03 -21.79
N GLY A 100 4.50 6.83 -21.49
CA GLY A 100 5.53 6.11 -22.23
C GLY A 100 4.98 5.27 -23.39
N TYR A 101 3.85 4.61 -23.19
CA TYR A 101 3.15 3.84 -24.21
C TYR A 101 2.14 4.71 -24.95
N THR A 102 2.57 5.32 -26.05
CA THR A 102 1.80 6.34 -26.79
C THR A 102 1.01 5.76 -27.97
N ASP A 103 1.53 4.73 -28.64
CA ASP A 103 0.85 4.06 -29.74
C ASP A 103 0.18 2.75 -29.27
N THR A 104 -1.09 2.85 -28.92
CA THR A 104 -1.87 1.73 -28.36
C THR A 104 -2.21 0.64 -29.39
N LYS A 105 -1.78 0.76 -30.64
CA LYS A 105 -1.90 -0.28 -31.67
C LYS A 105 -0.70 -1.24 -31.66
N LYS A 106 0.42 -0.81 -31.07
CA LYS A 106 1.62 -1.65 -30.91
C LYS A 106 1.50 -2.59 -29.72
N ASP A 107 2.31 -3.62 -29.73
CA ASP A 107 2.44 -4.53 -28.60
C ASP A 107 3.07 -3.82 -27.39
N GLN A 108 2.32 -3.74 -26.29
CA GLN A 108 2.70 -3.00 -25.09
C GLN A 108 3.99 -3.55 -24.44
N MET A 109 4.16 -4.88 -24.42
CA MET A 109 5.33 -5.50 -23.80
C MET A 109 6.59 -5.26 -24.64
N LYS A 110 6.46 -5.26 -25.97
CA LYS A 110 7.56 -4.94 -26.89
C LYS A 110 7.97 -3.47 -26.80
N GLU A 111 7.01 -2.55 -26.69
CA GLU A 111 7.30 -1.13 -26.47
C GLU A 111 8.01 -0.89 -25.15
N LEU A 112 7.58 -1.59 -24.08
CA LEU A 112 8.26 -1.57 -22.78
C LEU A 112 9.70 -2.07 -22.89
N ALA A 113 9.92 -3.20 -23.54
CA ALA A 113 11.26 -3.78 -23.72
C ALA A 113 12.18 -2.84 -24.55
N ALA A 114 11.65 -2.23 -25.58
CA ALA A 114 12.39 -1.24 -26.39
C ALA A 114 12.80 -0.02 -25.54
N PHE A 115 11.89 0.50 -24.72
CA PHE A 115 12.18 1.60 -23.80
C PHE A 115 13.25 1.22 -22.78
N ILE A 116 13.15 0.03 -22.14
CA ILE A 116 14.15 -0.47 -21.19
C ILE A 116 15.54 -0.50 -21.85
N ARG A 117 15.63 -1.01 -23.07
CA ARG A 117 16.88 -1.05 -23.83
C ARG A 117 17.45 0.34 -24.08
N GLU A 118 16.59 1.30 -24.48
CA GLU A 118 17.02 2.69 -24.71
C GLU A 118 17.58 3.33 -23.44
N GLN A 119 16.97 3.06 -22.27
CA GLN A 119 17.48 3.54 -20.97
C GLN A 119 18.82 2.89 -20.59
N ASN A 120 19.12 1.71 -21.12
CA ASN A 120 20.33 0.93 -20.85
C ASN A 120 20.69 0.86 -19.35
N PRO A 121 19.77 0.40 -18.47
CA PRO A 121 20.00 0.35 -17.04
C PRO A 121 21.07 -0.70 -16.70
N ALA A 122 21.71 -0.55 -15.53
CA ALA A 122 22.55 -1.59 -14.96
C ALA A 122 21.71 -2.68 -14.29
N LYS A 123 20.54 -2.31 -13.71
CA LYS A 123 19.61 -3.22 -13.05
C LYS A 123 18.18 -2.94 -13.48
N ILE A 124 17.43 -4.00 -13.74
CA ILE A 124 15.99 -3.97 -14.01
C ILE A 124 15.29 -4.64 -12.84
N ALA A 125 14.78 -3.84 -11.92
CA ALA A 125 14.10 -4.34 -10.73
C ALA A 125 12.63 -4.65 -11.02
N VAL A 126 12.16 -5.80 -10.53
CA VAL A 126 10.76 -6.25 -10.63
C VAL A 126 10.27 -6.77 -9.28
N ASN A 127 8.97 -6.69 -9.03
CA ASN A 127 8.37 -7.04 -7.75
C ASN A 127 8.26 -8.57 -7.57
N THR A 128 9.38 -9.19 -7.28
CA THR A 128 9.50 -10.58 -6.86
C THR A 128 10.23 -10.66 -5.53
N SER A 129 9.75 -11.48 -4.59
CA SER A 129 10.36 -11.60 -3.28
C SER A 129 10.08 -12.95 -2.64
N LYS A 130 11.10 -13.53 -2.00
CA LYS A 130 10.96 -14.69 -1.09
C LYS A 130 10.66 -14.28 0.35
N LEU A 131 10.81 -12.99 0.68
CA LEU A 131 10.80 -12.48 2.06
C LEU A 131 9.50 -11.77 2.42
N SER A 132 8.80 -11.17 1.44
CA SER A 132 7.60 -10.38 1.71
C SER A 132 6.60 -10.50 0.57
N GLY A 133 5.39 -10.97 0.87
CA GLY A 133 4.29 -11.08 -0.10
C GLY A 133 3.85 -9.74 -0.66
N ILE A 134 3.96 -8.64 0.11
CA ILE A 134 3.63 -7.30 -0.38
C ILE A 134 4.59 -6.82 -1.47
N CYS A 135 5.81 -7.35 -1.51
CA CYS A 135 6.83 -7.03 -2.51
C CYS A 135 6.93 -8.10 -3.62
N ASP A 136 6.02 -9.07 -3.65
CA ASP A 136 5.98 -10.22 -4.58
C ASP A 136 4.71 -10.18 -5.45
N GLY A 137 4.36 -9.00 -5.96
CA GLY A 137 3.12 -8.79 -6.69
C GLY A 137 3.18 -9.11 -8.18
N LEU A 138 4.36 -9.36 -8.75
CA LEU A 138 4.50 -9.70 -10.16
C LEU A 138 4.09 -11.17 -10.39
N SER A 139 3.01 -11.38 -11.14
CA SER A 139 2.59 -12.74 -11.48
C SER A 139 3.62 -13.45 -12.36
N LYS A 140 3.70 -14.78 -12.21
CA LYS A 140 4.57 -15.62 -13.05
C LYS A 140 4.36 -15.37 -14.55
N GLU A 141 3.10 -15.29 -14.97
CA GLU A 141 2.73 -15.06 -16.37
C GLU A 141 3.28 -13.72 -16.90
N LEU A 142 3.13 -12.64 -16.14
CA LEU A 142 3.65 -11.34 -16.55
C LEU A 142 5.18 -11.26 -16.48
N TYR A 143 5.79 -11.99 -15.55
CA TYR A 143 7.24 -12.13 -15.51
C TYR A 143 7.76 -12.83 -16.78
N ASP A 144 7.13 -13.92 -17.19
CA ASP A 144 7.53 -14.67 -18.38
C ASP A 144 7.36 -13.82 -19.65
N GLN A 145 6.24 -13.11 -19.78
CA GLN A 145 6.02 -12.21 -20.92
C GLN A 145 7.07 -11.09 -20.99
N LEU A 146 7.43 -10.50 -19.84
CA LEU A 146 8.52 -9.51 -19.80
C LEU A 146 9.85 -10.15 -20.17
N TYR A 147 10.17 -11.29 -19.60
CA TYR A 147 11.41 -12.02 -19.86
C TYR A 147 11.56 -12.38 -21.34
N GLU A 148 10.49 -12.84 -22.00
CA GLU A 148 10.47 -13.16 -23.42
C GLU A 148 10.63 -11.92 -24.29
N ALA A 149 10.06 -10.79 -23.91
CA ALA A 149 10.17 -9.52 -24.66
C ALA A 149 11.55 -8.88 -24.55
N LEU A 150 12.26 -9.09 -23.44
CA LEU A 150 13.61 -8.56 -23.22
C LEU A 150 14.64 -9.31 -24.06
N GLU A 151 15.69 -8.60 -24.49
CA GLU A 151 16.87 -9.25 -25.06
C GLU A 151 17.73 -9.93 -24.00
N GLU A 152 18.57 -10.87 -24.43
CA GLU A 152 19.39 -11.67 -23.53
C GLU A 152 20.24 -10.82 -22.58
N THR A 153 20.86 -9.75 -23.08
CA THR A 153 21.65 -8.82 -22.27
C THR A 153 20.84 -8.07 -21.21
N ASP A 154 19.56 -7.81 -21.47
CA ASP A 154 18.68 -7.14 -20.53
C ASP A 154 18.05 -8.13 -19.51
N ARG A 155 17.84 -9.39 -19.91
CA ARG A 155 17.41 -10.46 -19.01
C ARG A 155 18.39 -10.68 -17.87
N GLU A 156 19.69 -10.61 -18.14
CA GLU A 156 20.75 -10.75 -17.14
C GLU A 156 20.74 -9.63 -16.07
N LYS A 157 20.12 -8.48 -16.38
CA LYS A 157 19.98 -7.35 -15.46
C LYS A 157 18.77 -7.44 -14.53
N LEU A 158 17.87 -8.42 -14.75
CA LEU A 158 16.69 -8.60 -13.92
C LEU A 158 17.06 -8.92 -12.47
N CYS A 159 16.46 -8.19 -11.55
CA CYS A 159 16.66 -8.41 -10.11
C CYS A 159 15.37 -8.15 -9.33
N SER A 160 15.34 -8.63 -8.08
CA SER A 160 14.24 -8.34 -7.18
C SER A 160 14.23 -6.87 -6.76
N ALA A 161 13.06 -6.25 -6.82
CA ALA A 161 12.82 -4.90 -6.30
C ALA A 161 12.62 -4.87 -4.78
N TYR A 162 12.73 -6.01 -4.07
CA TYR A 162 12.42 -6.13 -2.64
C TYR A 162 13.03 -5.01 -1.77
N PRO A 163 14.33 -4.67 -1.88
CA PRO A 163 14.92 -3.61 -1.08
C PRO A 163 14.24 -2.24 -1.30
N LEU A 164 13.98 -1.89 -2.57
CA LEU A 164 13.35 -0.64 -2.95
C LEU A 164 11.87 -0.60 -2.59
N ALA A 165 11.13 -1.68 -2.89
CA ALA A 165 9.72 -1.80 -2.58
C ALA A 165 9.47 -1.70 -1.06
N THR A 166 10.30 -2.33 -0.24
CA THR A 166 10.25 -2.22 1.21
C THR A 166 10.49 -0.78 1.67
N ARG A 167 11.55 -0.13 1.17
CA ARG A 167 11.85 1.27 1.50
C ARG A 167 10.71 2.21 1.07
N TRP A 168 10.12 1.98 -0.10
CA TRP A 168 8.97 2.74 -0.56
C TRP A 168 7.78 2.65 0.40
N ILE A 169 7.44 1.44 0.87
CA ILE A 169 6.29 1.20 1.74
C ILE A 169 6.53 1.73 3.15
N GLU A 170 7.73 1.57 3.72
CA GLU A 170 8.01 1.95 5.10
C GLU A 170 8.36 3.43 5.29
N ALA A 171 8.93 4.09 4.26
CA ALA A 171 9.33 5.49 4.38
C ALA A 171 8.13 6.43 4.50
N ARG A 172 8.25 7.45 5.34
CA ARG A 172 7.24 8.50 5.56
C ARG A 172 7.83 9.87 5.30
N THR A 173 7.02 10.73 4.69
CA THR A 173 7.36 12.15 4.53
C THR A 173 6.97 12.94 5.78
N GLU A 174 7.52 14.15 5.94
CA GLU A 174 7.17 15.05 7.04
C GLU A 174 5.64 15.36 7.06
N GLU A 175 5.02 15.52 5.89
CA GLU A 175 3.58 15.73 5.80
C GLU A 175 2.79 14.51 6.31
N GLU A 176 3.18 13.30 5.91
CA GLU A 176 2.58 12.06 6.38
C GLU A 176 2.73 11.94 7.91
N LEU A 177 3.91 12.19 8.45
CA LEU A 177 4.17 12.16 9.89
C LEU A 177 3.32 13.17 10.66
N SER A 178 3.08 14.36 10.11
CA SER A 178 2.22 15.36 10.73
C SER A 178 0.77 14.88 10.91
N ARG A 179 0.30 14.01 10.02
CA ARG A 179 -1.07 13.44 10.05
C ARG A 179 -1.18 12.21 10.96
N TYR A 180 -0.09 11.52 11.23
CA TYR A 180 -0.07 10.35 12.10
C TYR A 180 -0.68 10.62 13.48
N ARG A 181 -0.41 11.80 14.03
CA ARG A 181 -0.97 12.21 15.34
C ARG A 181 -2.49 12.22 15.36
N THR A 182 -3.12 12.66 14.26
CA THR A 182 -4.57 12.66 14.13
C THR A 182 -5.14 11.24 14.04
N VAL A 183 -4.54 10.41 13.20
CA VAL A 183 -4.97 9.00 13.04
C VAL A 183 -4.78 8.22 14.34
N TYR A 184 -3.64 8.41 14.99
CA TYR A 184 -3.36 7.81 16.30
C TYR A 184 -4.38 8.21 17.35
N ALA A 185 -4.74 9.51 17.45
CA ALA A 185 -5.73 9.99 18.39
C ALA A 185 -7.12 9.38 18.13
N LEU A 186 -7.51 9.22 16.85
CA LEU A 186 -8.76 8.53 16.49
C LEU A 186 -8.73 7.06 16.93
N ALA A 187 -7.65 6.34 16.66
CA ALA A 187 -7.49 4.96 17.08
C ALA A 187 -7.55 4.80 18.60
N MET A 188 -6.89 5.69 19.36
CA MET A 188 -6.94 5.67 20.82
C MET A 188 -8.34 5.98 21.36
N ASN A 189 -9.08 6.92 20.77
CA ASN A 189 -10.45 7.22 21.16
C ASN A 189 -11.38 6.03 20.94
N ILE A 190 -11.21 5.30 19.83
CA ILE A 190 -11.97 4.07 19.54
C ILE A 190 -11.66 3.01 20.62
N CYS A 191 -10.39 2.82 20.95
CA CYS A 191 -9.96 1.87 21.97
C CYS A 191 -10.56 2.22 23.36
N GLU A 192 -10.44 3.47 23.79
CA GLU A 192 -11.00 3.94 25.08
C GLU A 192 -12.52 3.75 25.15
N GLU A 193 -13.23 4.03 24.07
CA GLU A 193 -14.69 3.83 24.04
C GLU A 193 -15.07 2.35 23.96
N ALA A 194 -14.34 1.55 23.17
CA ALA A 194 -14.54 0.09 23.07
C ALA A 194 -14.41 -0.61 24.43
N PHE A 195 -13.44 -0.17 25.25
CA PHE A 195 -13.17 -0.73 26.58
C PHE A 195 -13.89 0.02 27.73
N SER A 196 -14.98 0.67 27.40
CA SER A 196 -15.82 1.37 28.37
C SER A 196 -17.16 0.67 28.63
N ARG A 197 -17.87 1.11 29.65
CA ARG A 197 -19.24 0.65 29.98
C ARG A 197 -20.28 1.06 28.89
N LYS A 198 -19.93 1.87 27.94
CA LYS A 198 -20.80 2.16 26.80
C LYS A 198 -20.91 0.98 25.84
N VAL A 199 -19.86 0.17 25.75
CA VAL A 199 -19.76 -0.99 24.83
C VAL A 199 -19.81 -2.30 25.60
N ILE A 200 -19.14 -2.40 26.76
CA ILE A 200 -19.01 -3.65 27.51
C ILE A 200 -19.94 -3.67 28.76
N THR A 201 -20.79 -4.68 28.80
CA THR A 201 -21.50 -5.11 29.99
C THR A 201 -20.89 -6.44 30.45
N PRO A 202 -20.07 -6.46 31.53
CA PRO A 202 -19.46 -7.70 32.02
C PRO A 202 -20.49 -8.75 32.31
N GLY A 203 -20.21 -10.00 31.97
CA GLY A 203 -21.12 -11.13 32.06
C GLY A 203 -22.13 -11.26 30.93
N VAL A 204 -22.15 -10.31 29.98
CA VAL A 204 -23.08 -10.28 28.81
C VAL A 204 -22.33 -10.11 27.48
N THR A 205 -21.55 -9.07 27.38
CA THR A 205 -20.87 -8.71 26.13
C THR A 205 -19.75 -9.68 25.82
N THR A 206 -19.69 -10.15 24.59
CA THR A 206 -18.63 -11.03 24.08
C THR A 206 -17.50 -10.22 23.43
N THR A 207 -16.31 -10.82 23.27
CA THR A 207 -15.20 -10.24 22.53
C THR A 207 -15.58 -9.95 21.07
N THR A 208 -16.34 -10.84 20.43
CA THR A 208 -16.83 -10.64 19.06
C THR A 208 -17.71 -9.40 18.92
N GLU A 209 -18.61 -9.15 19.88
CA GLU A 209 -19.45 -7.94 19.87
C GLU A 209 -18.61 -6.67 19.98
N VAL A 210 -17.51 -6.69 20.75
CA VAL A 210 -16.58 -5.57 20.85
C VAL A 210 -15.81 -5.38 19.54
N GLU A 211 -15.33 -6.45 18.92
CA GLU A 211 -14.65 -6.41 17.61
C GLU A 211 -15.57 -5.83 16.53
N GLU A 212 -16.82 -6.26 16.47
CA GLU A 212 -17.84 -5.75 15.55
C GLU A 212 -18.12 -4.25 15.79
N TRP A 213 -18.22 -3.84 17.04
CA TRP A 213 -18.40 -2.43 17.41
C TRP A 213 -17.21 -1.58 16.93
N ILE A 214 -15.98 -2.07 17.13
CA ILE A 214 -14.75 -1.40 16.66
C ILE A 214 -14.76 -1.25 15.13
N ALA A 215 -15.06 -2.34 14.42
CA ALA A 215 -15.12 -2.34 12.96
C ALA A 215 -16.21 -1.35 12.45
N GLN A 216 -17.36 -1.31 13.10
CA GLN A 216 -18.45 -0.39 12.76
C GLN A 216 -18.04 1.07 13.00
N GLU A 217 -17.33 1.37 14.10
CA GLU A 217 -16.87 2.73 14.41
C GLU A 217 -15.77 3.20 13.43
N ILE A 218 -14.84 2.33 13.06
CA ILE A 218 -13.84 2.60 12.02
C ILE A 218 -14.52 2.94 10.70
N ASN A 219 -15.51 2.13 10.28
CA ASN A 219 -16.28 2.38 9.06
C ASN A 219 -17.08 3.69 9.12
N ARG A 220 -17.69 4.00 10.27
CA ARG A 220 -18.42 5.27 10.48
C ARG A 220 -17.53 6.49 10.30
N LEU A 221 -16.26 6.39 10.68
CA LEU A 221 -15.26 7.45 10.50
C LEU A 221 -14.71 7.53 9.08
N GLY A 222 -15.11 6.64 8.16
CA GLY A 222 -14.57 6.57 6.81
C GLY A 222 -13.13 6.08 6.74
N LEU A 223 -12.70 5.32 7.76
CA LEU A 223 -11.39 4.67 7.83
C LEU A 223 -11.49 3.20 7.41
N THR A 224 -10.35 2.57 7.18
CA THR A 224 -10.24 1.15 6.85
C THR A 224 -9.16 0.51 7.71
N CYS A 225 -9.30 -0.79 7.96
CA CYS A 225 -8.25 -1.62 8.54
C CYS A 225 -7.61 -2.47 7.45
N TRP A 226 -6.38 -2.91 7.66
CA TRP A 226 -5.77 -3.91 6.79
C TRP A 226 -5.94 -5.35 7.33
N PHE A 227 -6.37 -5.51 8.59
CA PHE A 227 -6.82 -6.76 9.20
C PHE A 227 -8.03 -6.52 10.12
N SER A 228 -8.76 -7.55 10.46
CA SER A 228 -9.92 -7.45 11.35
C SER A 228 -9.50 -7.08 12.77
N PRO A 229 -10.16 -6.12 13.43
CA PRO A 229 -9.94 -5.85 14.85
C PRO A 229 -10.04 -7.12 15.66
N HIS A 230 -9.17 -7.28 16.66
CA HIS A 230 -9.13 -8.45 17.50
C HIS A 230 -9.09 -8.07 18.98
N VAL A 231 -9.85 -8.79 19.81
CA VAL A 231 -9.94 -8.60 21.26
C VAL A 231 -9.71 -9.91 21.98
N ASP A 232 -8.65 -9.95 22.78
CA ASP A 232 -8.31 -11.07 23.63
C ASP A 232 -8.65 -10.81 25.09
N ILE A 233 -8.96 -11.90 25.82
CA ILE A 233 -9.15 -11.89 27.25
C ILE A 233 -8.04 -12.67 27.94
N GLN A 234 -7.44 -12.08 28.98
CA GLN A 234 -6.61 -12.79 29.91
C GLN A 234 -7.32 -12.79 31.30
N ARG A 235 -7.63 -13.97 31.78
CA ARG A 235 -8.42 -14.17 33.04
C ARG A 235 -7.56 -14.83 34.08
N LYS A 236 -7.64 -14.33 35.33
CA LYS A 236 -6.93 -14.91 36.47
C LYS A 236 -7.34 -16.37 36.68
N GLY A 237 -6.38 -17.27 36.76
CA GLY A 237 -6.59 -18.70 37.00
C GLY A 237 -6.92 -19.52 35.74
N MET A 238 -7.02 -18.88 34.57
CA MET A 238 -7.18 -19.56 33.27
C MET A 238 -5.85 -19.67 32.58
N PRO A 239 -5.43 -20.84 32.06
CA PRO A 239 -4.25 -20.94 31.22
C PRO A 239 -4.57 -20.41 29.81
N GLY A 240 -3.68 -19.54 29.28
CA GLY A 240 -3.81 -19.02 27.96
C GLY A 240 -4.69 -17.77 27.84
N VAL A 241 -4.96 -17.40 26.60
CA VAL A 241 -5.73 -16.21 26.21
C VAL A 241 -7.03 -16.67 25.54
N GLY A 242 -8.15 -16.16 26.01
CA GLY A 242 -9.46 -16.40 25.41
C GLY A 242 -9.77 -15.38 24.34
N SER A 243 -10.44 -15.83 23.27
CA SER A 243 -10.86 -14.99 22.16
C SER A 243 -12.12 -15.56 21.48
N CYS A 244 -12.57 -14.92 20.39
CA CYS A 244 -13.63 -15.45 19.52
C CYS A 244 -14.95 -15.82 20.23
N GLY A 245 -15.59 -14.81 20.82
CA GLY A 245 -16.93 -14.95 21.37
C GLY A 245 -16.97 -15.27 22.86
N ASP A 246 -15.84 -15.23 23.55
CA ASP A 246 -15.83 -15.36 25.03
C ASP A 246 -16.54 -14.18 25.68
N ILE A 247 -17.36 -14.49 26.69
CA ILE A 247 -18.06 -13.48 27.50
C ILE A 247 -17.06 -12.79 28.43
N ILE A 248 -16.96 -11.48 28.30
CA ILE A 248 -16.09 -10.65 29.13
C ILE A 248 -16.63 -10.60 30.56
N GLN A 249 -15.79 -10.86 31.56
CA GLN A 249 -16.13 -10.87 32.97
C GLN A 249 -15.46 -9.75 33.76
N HIS A 250 -15.98 -9.41 34.92
CA HIS A 250 -15.28 -8.53 35.85
C HIS A 250 -13.90 -9.08 36.22
N GLY A 251 -12.86 -8.26 36.11
CA GLY A 251 -11.50 -8.64 36.44
C GLY A 251 -10.69 -9.23 35.27
N ASP A 252 -11.30 -9.40 34.12
CA ASP A 252 -10.56 -9.73 32.86
C ASP A 252 -9.63 -8.61 32.48
N LEU A 253 -8.45 -8.97 32.01
CA LEU A 253 -7.56 -8.07 31.25
C LEU A 253 -7.89 -8.23 29.78
N LEU A 254 -8.16 -7.10 29.11
CA LEU A 254 -8.45 -7.08 27.69
C LEU A 254 -7.24 -6.58 26.92
N HIS A 255 -6.93 -7.25 25.83
CA HIS A 255 -5.95 -6.85 24.84
C HIS A 255 -6.66 -6.53 23.52
N TYR A 256 -6.24 -5.48 22.84
CA TYR A 256 -6.84 -4.95 21.63
C TYR A 256 -5.78 -4.82 20.55
N ASP A 257 -6.03 -5.41 19.39
CA ASP A 257 -5.18 -5.32 18.21
C ASP A 257 -5.98 -4.79 17.02
N VAL A 258 -5.51 -3.68 16.43
CA VAL A 258 -6.13 -3.03 15.27
C VAL A 258 -5.08 -2.27 14.47
N GLY A 259 -5.20 -2.30 13.15
CA GLY A 259 -4.29 -1.59 12.25
C GLY A 259 -4.91 -1.20 10.92
#